data_fa3ef9dd96d8d939db49a35e6b33415f
#
_entry.id   fa3ef9dd96d8d939db49a35e6b33415f
#
_cell.length_a   1.000
_cell.length_b   1.000
_cell.length_c   1.000
_cell.angle_alpha   90.00
_cell.angle_beta   90.00
_cell.angle_gamma   90.00
#
_symmetry.space_group_name_H-M   'P 1'
#
loop_
_entity.id
_entity.type
_entity.pdbx_description
1 polymer ?
#
loop_
_entity_poly.entity_id
_entity_poly.type
_entity_poly.pdbx_seq_one_letter_code
_entity_poly.pdbx_strand_id
1 'polypeptide(L)'
;MKKIFAILLSLLTLLSCGLLSACSAKKTQPDTLDTETVWETVSEAYIYAFPLVLTDATKTLSTNTDGTMTGRAPINQFNHAKKLADASFRTVVTPNVDTVYSQAWLDISEEPMIFVLPETNRFCNVQLLDAWTNTAAVLDKAGAYAIALPGWEGELPDGVTRVDVPTATMWSITRTVLSGNEDLPNVCAIQEQMQLLPLSAYVQGGEYAAPQGAYKEENDFVPVNKVLSMTPAEFFNTANALMQVNPPADADEELLKKLSAINVGAGKTFDAALLGEGAAERWTQMLQGLRATLAADGAKYAQKLGQWIYYGKPIGDFGTEYTYRAMVALVGLGANTVDVAIYPKTTVDETGAALTGEKKYTLHFETLPPTLEGGFWSVTAYGEDDFLIDNSIDRYCINDRSDFKLNADGTLDIILSKDAPEDTSNWLPVSDGKFHLFMRIYVPDMTALDSWQPPVIREQ
;
A
#
# COMPACT_ATOMS: atom_id res chain seq x y z
N MET A 1 -20.99 -43.81 -33.92
CA MET A 1 -22.09 -44.45 -34.71
C MET A 1 -23.37 -44.03 -33.99
N LYS A 2 -24.11 -43.09 -34.63
CA LYS A 2 -25.39 -43.34 -35.31
C LYS A 2 -26.41 -43.93 -34.32
N LYS A 3 -27.57 -43.43 -34.11
CA LYS A 3 -28.64 -42.72 -34.82
C LYS A 3 -29.83 -42.78 -33.85
N ILE A 4 -30.80 -42.04 -33.79
CA ILE A 4 -31.73 -41.28 -34.66
C ILE A 4 -33.15 -41.43 -34.12
N PHE A 5 -33.93 -40.32 -34.09
CA PHE A 5 -35.37 -40.16 -34.41
C PHE A 5 -36.45 -40.76 -33.45
N ALA A 6 -37.65 -40.26 -33.36
CA ALA A 6 -38.45 -39.17 -33.95
C ALA A 6 -39.84 -39.20 -33.29
N ILE A 7 -40.48 -38.00 -33.10
CA ILE A 7 -41.72 -37.52 -33.75
C ILE A 7 -43.02 -38.28 -33.54
N LEU A 8 -44.06 -37.56 -33.10
CA LEU A 8 -45.42 -37.35 -33.68
C LEU A 8 -46.34 -36.76 -32.61
N LEU A 9 -46.80 -35.57 -32.67
CA LEU A 9 -47.81 -34.86 -33.50
C LEU A 9 -49.21 -35.45 -33.52
N SER A 10 -50.17 -34.67 -33.10
CA SER A 10 -51.55 -34.43 -33.55
C SER A 10 -52.56 -34.35 -32.39
N LEU A 11 -53.63 -33.61 -32.35
CA LEU A 11 -54.31 -32.64 -33.21
C LEU A 11 -55.40 -31.97 -32.38
N LEU A 12 -55.65 -30.72 -32.68
CA LEU A 12 -56.82 -29.84 -32.49
C LEU A 12 -58.15 -30.44 -31.99
N THR A 13 -58.79 -29.70 -31.08
CA THR A 13 -60.19 -29.23 -31.33
C THR A 13 -60.47 -27.94 -30.60
N LEU A 14 -60.95 -26.95 -31.31
CA LEU A 14 -61.52 -25.68 -30.88
C LEU A 14 -62.88 -25.89 -30.17
N LEU A 15 -63.14 -25.11 -29.13
CA LEU A 15 -64.42 -24.42 -28.99
C LEU A 15 -64.30 -23.14 -28.17
N SER A 16 -64.79 -22.07 -28.76
CA SER A 16 -64.85 -20.70 -28.28
C SER A 16 -65.95 -20.55 -27.19
N CYS A 17 -65.69 -19.68 -26.18
CA CYS A 17 -66.62 -18.61 -25.79
C CYS A 17 -66.08 -17.74 -24.66
N GLY A 18 -66.12 -16.42 -24.88
CA GLY A 18 -66.53 -15.42 -23.89
C GLY A 18 -65.47 -14.68 -23.10
N LEU A 19 -64.93 -13.64 -23.66
CA LEU A 19 -64.56 -12.35 -23.06
C LEU A 19 -64.81 -12.15 -21.55
N LEU A 20 -63.70 -11.89 -20.84
CA LEU A 20 -63.59 -10.72 -19.93
C LEU A 20 -62.11 -10.45 -19.71
N SER A 21 -61.61 -9.40 -20.32
CA SER A 21 -60.29 -8.82 -20.09
C SER A 21 -60.21 -8.28 -18.68
N ALA A 22 -59.48 -8.98 -17.83
CA ALA A 22 -58.82 -8.38 -16.66
C ALA A 22 -57.34 -8.26 -16.99
N CYS A 23 -56.90 -7.08 -17.39
CA CYS A 23 -55.48 -6.70 -17.37
C CYS A 23 -55.00 -6.74 -15.92
N SER A 24 -54.55 -7.88 -15.46
CA SER A 24 -53.60 -7.98 -14.35
C SER A 24 -52.25 -7.55 -14.90
N ALA A 25 -51.89 -6.28 -14.68
CA ALA A 25 -50.52 -5.90 -14.76
C ALA A 25 -49.74 -6.82 -13.81
N LYS A 26 -48.96 -7.77 -14.37
CA LYS A 26 -47.92 -8.46 -13.64
C LYS A 26 -47.02 -7.34 -13.12
N LYS A 27 -47.06 -7.05 -11.81
CA LYS A 27 -45.95 -6.44 -11.13
C LYS A 27 -44.76 -7.36 -11.41
N THR A 28 -43.86 -6.92 -12.26
CA THR A 28 -42.51 -7.49 -12.31
C THR A 28 -41.96 -7.33 -10.91
N GLN A 29 -41.92 -8.42 -10.15
CA GLN A 29 -41.05 -8.51 -8.99
C GLN A 29 -39.67 -8.14 -9.52
N PRO A 30 -38.93 -7.25 -8.85
CA PRO A 30 -37.54 -7.06 -9.19
C PRO A 30 -36.87 -8.43 -9.15
N ASP A 31 -36.10 -8.75 -10.20
CA ASP A 31 -35.30 -10.00 -10.25
C ASP A 31 -34.47 -10.06 -8.98
N THR A 32 -34.87 -10.91 -8.04
CA THR A 32 -34.05 -11.19 -6.86
C THR A 32 -32.86 -12.00 -7.35
N LEU A 33 -31.66 -11.46 -7.17
CA LEU A 33 -30.43 -12.20 -7.45
C LEU A 33 -30.47 -13.56 -6.77
N ASP A 34 -30.05 -14.60 -7.46
CA ASP A 34 -29.88 -15.90 -6.82
C ASP A 34 -28.69 -15.84 -5.82
N THR A 35 -28.70 -16.76 -4.88
CA THR A 35 -27.72 -16.74 -3.75
C THR A 35 -26.28 -16.82 -4.22
N GLU A 36 -25.98 -17.53 -5.33
CA GLU A 36 -24.60 -17.64 -5.82
C GLU A 36 -24.13 -16.32 -6.43
N THR A 37 -24.95 -15.69 -7.25
CA THR A 37 -24.70 -14.36 -7.82
C THR A 37 -24.51 -13.30 -6.72
N VAL A 38 -25.28 -13.38 -5.62
CA VAL A 38 -25.09 -12.51 -4.45
C VAL A 38 -23.68 -12.70 -3.87
N TRP A 39 -23.23 -13.94 -3.67
CA TRP A 39 -21.91 -14.21 -3.07
C TRP A 39 -20.73 -13.88 -3.98
N GLU A 40 -20.85 -14.05 -5.29
CA GLU A 40 -19.87 -13.57 -6.26
C GLU A 40 -19.74 -12.05 -6.15
N THR A 41 -20.86 -11.33 -6.09
CA THR A 41 -20.88 -9.87 -5.96
C THR A 41 -20.33 -9.42 -4.60
N VAL A 42 -20.62 -10.14 -3.53
CA VAL A 42 -20.09 -9.91 -2.17
C VAL A 42 -18.56 -10.06 -2.15
N SER A 43 -18.02 -11.09 -2.79
CA SER A 43 -16.58 -11.31 -2.86
C SER A 43 -15.88 -10.17 -3.62
N GLU A 44 -16.44 -9.76 -4.75
CA GLU A 44 -15.94 -8.64 -5.53
C GLU A 44 -16.02 -7.30 -4.77
N ALA A 45 -17.16 -7.07 -4.09
CA ALA A 45 -17.37 -5.90 -3.25
C ALA A 45 -16.38 -5.84 -2.08
N TYR A 46 -16.07 -7.00 -1.48
CA TYR A 46 -15.09 -7.10 -0.41
C TYR A 46 -13.69 -6.70 -0.91
N ILE A 47 -13.24 -7.31 -2.02
CA ILE A 47 -11.94 -6.99 -2.62
C ILE A 47 -11.86 -5.51 -2.98
N TYR A 48 -12.91 -4.96 -3.59
CA TYR A 48 -12.99 -3.55 -3.95
C TYR A 48 -12.84 -2.60 -2.77
N ALA A 49 -13.60 -2.85 -1.70
CA ALA A 49 -13.67 -1.97 -0.53
C ALA A 49 -12.58 -2.24 0.53
N PHE A 50 -11.89 -3.39 0.46
CA PHE A 50 -10.90 -3.79 1.45
C PHE A 50 -9.81 -2.75 1.68
N PRO A 51 -9.19 -2.14 0.63
CA PRO A 51 -8.18 -1.09 0.83
C PRO A 51 -8.73 0.12 1.59
N LEU A 52 -9.93 0.58 1.26
CA LEU A 52 -10.58 1.73 1.92
C LEU A 52 -10.81 1.48 3.41
N VAL A 53 -11.38 0.29 3.76
CA VAL A 53 -11.66 -0.07 5.15
C VAL A 53 -10.36 -0.30 5.95
N LEU A 54 -9.34 -0.91 5.31
CA LEU A 54 -8.04 -1.11 5.96
C LEU A 54 -7.29 0.22 6.18
N THR A 55 -7.39 1.15 5.25
CA THR A 55 -6.81 2.50 5.37
C THR A 55 -7.45 3.25 6.54
N ASP A 56 -8.77 3.19 6.68
CA ASP A 56 -9.48 3.81 7.80
C ASP A 56 -9.12 3.16 9.15
N ALA A 57 -9.03 1.84 9.21
CA ALA A 57 -8.57 1.14 10.40
C ALA A 57 -7.12 1.52 10.76
N THR A 58 -6.25 1.69 9.77
CA THR A 58 -4.86 2.13 9.95
C THR A 58 -4.80 3.57 10.44
N LYS A 59 -5.60 4.47 9.86
CA LYS A 59 -5.77 5.85 10.32
C LYS A 59 -6.24 5.86 11.78
N THR A 60 -7.27 5.09 12.10
CA THR A 60 -7.85 5.02 13.44
C THR A 60 -6.80 4.65 14.49
N LEU A 61 -5.96 3.64 14.22
CA LEU A 61 -4.85 3.29 15.12
C LEU A 61 -3.81 4.40 15.19
N SER A 62 -3.39 4.92 14.03
CA SER A 62 -2.27 5.89 13.92
C SER A 62 -2.59 7.24 14.55
N THR A 63 -3.89 7.60 14.64
CA THR A 63 -4.34 8.86 15.24
C THR A 63 -4.88 8.67 16.67
N ASN A 64 -4.89 7.44 17.19
CA ASN A 64 -5.35 7.10 18.52
C ASN A 64 -4.28 7.41 19.57
N THR A 65 -4.15 8.67 19.96
CA THR A 65 -3.12 9.14 20.88
C THR A 65 -3.57 10.39 21.63
N ASP A 66 -3.12 10.52 22.86
CA ASP A 66 -3.19 11.75 23.66
C ASP A 66 -1.92 12.62 23.56
N GLY A 67 -1.03 12.29 22.62
CA GLY A 67 0.26 12.94 22.42
C GLY A 67 1.42 12.31 23.18
N THR A 68 1.18 11.31 24.04
CA THR A 68 2.23 10.63 24.80
C THR A 68 2.77 9.37 24.12
N MET A 69 2.04 8.86 23.12
CA MET A 69 2.37 7.59 22.45
C MET A 69 3.36 7.79 21.30
N THR A 70 4.45 7.03 21.32
CA THR A 70 5.41 7.02 20.24
C THR A 70 4.82 6.37 18.96
N GLY A 71 5.08 6.93 17.81
CA GLY A 71 4.67 6.39 16.51
C GLY A 71 3.23 6.77 16.11
N ARG A 72 2.56 7.64 16.88
CA ARG A 72 1.22 8.13 16.60
C ARG A 72 1.16 9.66 16.71
N ALA A 73 0.29 10.27 15.93
CA ALA A 73 -0.01 11.69 16.03
C ALA A 73 -1.50 11.95 15.79
N PRO A 74 -2.10 12.96 16.40
CA PRO A 74 -3.48 13.35 16.08
C PRO A 74 -3.64 13.67 14.58
N ILE A 75 -4.88 13.66 14.11
CA ILE A 75 -5.22 14.08 12.75
C ILE A 75 -4.62 15.47 12.45
N ASN A 76 -4.16 15.68 11.19
CA ASN A 76 -3.53 16.91 10.75
C ASN A 76 -2.24 17.30 11.52
N GLN A 77 -1.54 16.32 12.06
CA GLN A 77 -0.27 16.53 12.76
C GLN A 77 0.76 15.46 12.35
N PHE A 78 2.04 15.85 12.38
CA PHE A 78 3.13 14.93 12.07
C PHE A 78 3.45 13.97 13.22
N ASN A 79 3.64 12.72 12.86
CA ASN A 79 4.45 11.77 13.60
C ASN A 79 5.83 11.68 12.92
N HIS A 80 6.85 12.24 13.54
CA HIS A 80 8.23 12.17 13.08
C HIS A 80 8.96 10.99 13.73
N ALA A 81 9.35 10.00 12.95
CA ALA A 81 10.30 8.98 13.42
C ALA A 81 11.65 9.66 13.73
N LYS A 82 12.23 9.35 14.88
CA LYS A 82 13.48 9.95 15.36
C LYS A 82 14.63 8.94 15.40
N LYS A 83 14.47 7.78 14.74
CA LYS A 83 15.49 6.74 14.57
C LYS A 83 15.14 5.85 13.39
N LEU A 84 16.14 5.17 12.84
CA LEU A 84 15.94 4.06 11.92
C LEU A 84 15.41 2.82 12.67
N ALA A 85 14.84 1.89 11.92
CA ALA A 85 14.56 0.56 12.45
C ALA A 85 15.89 -0.17 12.72
N ASP A 86 15.90 -0.96 13.77
CA ASP A 86 16.98 -1.89 14.16
C ASP A 86 16.42 -3.30 14.37
N ALA A 87 17.23 -4.25 14.77
CA ALA A 87 16.79 -5.63 14.98
C ALA A 87 15.72 -5.81 16.08
N SER A 88 15.53 -4.82 16.96
CA SER A 88 14.46 -4.82 17.97
C SER A 88 13.12 -4.37 17.42
N PHE A 89 13.08 -3.76 16.23
CA PHE A 89 11.86 -3.27 15.61
C PHE A 89 11.04 -4.43 15.05
N ARG A 90 9.82 -4.63 15.59
CA ARG A 90 8.92 -5.76 15.26
C ARG A 90 7.51 -5.31 14.87
N THR A 91 7.32 -4.01 14.59
CA THR A 91 5.99 -3.45 14.32
C THR A 91 5.55 -3.68 12.87
N VAL A 92 6.49 -3.58 11.92
CA VAL A 92 6.24 -3.76 10.48
C VAL A 92 7.35 -4.65 9.92
N VAL A 93 6.97 -5.63 9.10
CA VAL A 93 7.91 -6.52 8.40
C VAL A 93 8.70 -5.76 7.34
N THR A 94 9.88 -6.27 7.01
CA THR A 94 10.82 -5.69 6.03
C THR A 94 11.04 -4.18 6.20
N PRO A 95 11.34 -3.71 7.45
CA PRO A 95 11.45 -2.29 7.73
C PRO A 95 12.55 -1.64 6.90
N ASN A 96 12.29 -0.41 6.47
CA ASN A 96 13.26 0.40 5.74
C ASN A 96 14.34 0.92 6.70
N VAL A 97 15.60 0.84 6.29
CA VAL A 97 16.78 1.34 7.02
C VAL A 97 17.56 2.41 6.25
N ASP A 98 16.97 2.95 5.17
CA ASP A 98 17.59 4.00 4.34
C ASP A 98 17.02 5.38 4.62
N THR A 99 15.73 5.43 5.01
CA THR A 99 15.00 6.69 5.18
C THR A 99 14.35 6.79 6.55
N VAL A 100 14.30 8.01 7.07
CA VAL A 100 13.51 8.35 8.26
C VAL A 100 12.17 8.91 7.82
N TYR A 101 11.11 8.52 8.51
CA TYR A 101 9.74 8.82 8.12
C TYR A 101 9.16 10.00 8.91
N SER A 102 8.41 10.86 8.21
CA SER A 102 7.46 11.79 8.81
C SER A 102 6.09 11.48 8.22
N GLN A 103 5.14 11.12 9.04
CA GLN A 103 3.81 10.70 8.59
C GLN A 103 2.75 11.61 9.18
N ALA A 104 1.70 11.87 8.42
CA ALA A 104 0.51 12.56 8.92
C ALA A 104 -0.74 12.02 8.24
N TRP A 105 -1.79 11.82 9.00
CA TRP A 105 -3.13 11.60 8.48
C TRP A 105 -3.84 12.94 8.37
N LEU A 106 -4.40 13.23 7.20
CA LEU A 106 -5.04 14.50 6.91
C LEU A 106 -6.55 14.31 6.81
N ASP A 107 -7.27 15.25 7.35
CA ASP A 107 -8.66 15.52 7.04
C ASP A 107 -8.74 16.94 6.46
N ILE A 108 -9.12 17.01 5.18
CA ILE A 108 -9.24 18.24 4.41
C ILE A 108 -10.69 18.55 4.03
N SER A 109 -11.65 17.97 4.74
CA SER A 109 -13.07 18.12 4.46
C SER A 109 -13.58 19.55 4.67
N GLU A 110 -13.01 20.29 5.61
CA GLU A 110 -13.44 21.65 5.96
C GLU A 110 -12.68 22.71 5.18
N GLU A 111 -11.35 22.57 5.08
CA GLU A 111 -10.47 23.49 4.39
C GLU A 111 -9.18 22.80 3.92
N PRO A 112 -8.44 23.36 2.94
CA PRO A 112 -7.14 22.85 2.55
C PRO A 112 -6.14 22.83 3.71
N MET A 113 -5.29 21.79 3.71
CA MET A 113 -4.11 21.74 4.59
C MET A 113 -2.88 22.26 3.84
N ILE A 114 -2.15 23.18 4.46
CA ILE A 114 -0.89 23.68 3.94
C ILE A 114 0.24 22.78 4.47
N PHE A 115 0.93 22.14 3.53
CA PHE A 115 2.13 21.37 3.77
C PHE A 115 3.34 22.19 3.33
N VAL A 116 4.25 22.53 4.26
CA VAL A 116 5.52 23.20 3.94
C VAL A 116 6.63 22.16 3.95
N LEU A 117 7.24 21.95 2.77
CA LEU A 117 8.41 21.09 2.59
C LEU A 117 9.67 21.98 2.53
N PRO A 118 10.63 21.84 3.47
CA PRO A 118 11.83 22.66 3.51
C PRO A 118 12.81 22.29 2.40
N GLU A 119 13.70 23.22 2.07
CA GLU A 119 14.81 22.95 1.18
C GLU A 119 15.79 21.95 1.80
N THR A 120 16.24 21.01 0.96
CA THR A 120 17.27 20.03 1.32
C THR A 120 18.02 19.57 0.07
N ASN A 121 19.27 19.17 0.24
CA ASN A 121 20.11 18.63 -0.83
C ASN A 121 20.11 17.09 -0.88
N ARG A 122 19.20 16.44 -0.15
CA ARG A 122 19.05 14.98 -0.10
C ARG A 122 17.69 14.55 -0.61
N PHE A 123 17.56 13.29 -0.95
CA PHE A 123 16.25 12.71 -1.25
C PHE A 123 15.31 12.97 -0.07
N CYS A 124 14.24 13.69 -0.36
CA CYS A 124 13.14 13.96 0.56
C CYS A 124 11.89 14.10 -0.28
N ASN A 125 10.99 13.12 -0.20
CA ASN A 125 9.73 13.19 -0.92
C ASN A 125 8.54 12.94 0.00
N VAL A 126 7.42 13.55 -0.36
CA VAL A 126 6.13 13.39 0.31
C VAL A 126 5.21 12.63 -0.64
N GLN A 127 4.86 11.41 -0.30
CA GLN A 127 3.80 10.66 -0.97
C GLN A 127 2.47 11.01 -0.31
N LEU A 128 1.51 11.50 -1.09
CA LEU A 128 0.13 11.72 -0.66
C LEU A 128 -0.74 10.57 -1.20
N LEU A 129 -1.19 9.72 -0.29
CA LEU A 129 -2.09 8.61 -0.61
C LEU A 129 -3.52 9.02 -0.34
N ASP A 130 -4.42 8.68 -1.27
CA ASP A 130 -5.86 8.82 -1.06
C ASP A 130 -6.40 7.75 -0.09
N ALA A 131 -7.67 7.85 0.27
CA ALA A 131 -8.32 6.88 1.16
C ALA A 131 -8.40 5.46 0.56
N TRP A 132 -8.21 5.31 -0.76
CA TRP A 132 -8.22 4.05 -1.50
C TRP A 132 -6.82 3.48 -1.73
N THR A 133 -5.78 4.11 -1.16
CA THR A 133 -4.36 3.75 -1.26
C THR A 133 -3.68 4.04 -2.59
N ASN A 134 -4.28 4.82 -3.47
CA ASN A 134 -3.56 5.33 -4.64
C ASN A 134 -2.67 6.49 -4.24
N THR A 135 -1.53 6.65 -4.90
CA THR A 135 -0.69 7.84 -4.80
C THR A 135 -1.34 8.96 -5.60
N ALA A 136 -2.00 9.88 -4.91
CA ALA A 136 -2.66 11.03 -5.54
C ALA A 136 -1.65 12.09 -5.99
N ALA A 137 -0.56 12.28 -5.24
CA ALA A 137 0.52 13.20 -5.59
C ALA A 137 1.84 12.82 -4.90
N VAL A 138 2.94 13.29 -5.47
CA VAL A 138 4.28 13.23 -4.87
C VAL A 138 4.86 14.63 -4.87
N LEU A 139 5.30 15.12 -3.68
CA LEU A 139 5.97 16.42 -3.54
C LEU A 139 7.46 16.14 -3.30
N ASP A 140 8.29 16.55 -4.22
CA ASP A 140 9.75 16.31 -4.22
C ASP A 140 10.59 17.62 -4.24
N LYS A 141 9.92 18.77 -4.24
CA LYS A 141 10.56 20.11 -4.24
C LYS A 141 10.14 20.87 -3.01
N ALA A 142 11.08 21.67 -2.49
CA ALA A 142 10.78 22.61 -1.41
C ALA A 142 9.70 23.60 -1.83
N GLY A 143 8.79 23.92 -0.89
CA GLY A 143 7.70 24.85 -1.15
C GLY A 143 6.55 24.69 -0.16
N ALA A 144 5.56 25.57 -0.31
CA ALA A 144 4.29 25.47 0.40
C ALA A 144 3.21 24.94 -0.56
N TYR A 145 2.51 23.90 -0.14
CA TYR A 145 1.53 23.19 -0.94
C TYR A 145 0.18 23.18 -0.23
N ALA A 146 -0.87 23.64 -0.90
CA ALA A 146 -2.23 23.54 -0.42
C ALA A 146 -2.85 22.21 -0.91
N ILE A 147 -3.00 21.25 -0.02
CA ILE A 147 -3.65 19.98 -0.30
C ILE A 147 -5.16 20.23 -0.21
N ALA A 148 -5.87 20.14 -1.32
CA ALA A 148 -7.25 20.56 -1.46
C ALA A 148 -8.12 19.56 -2.21
N LEU A 149 -9.41 19.54 -1.94
CA LEU A 149 -10.38 18.86 -2.79
C LEU A 149 -10.60 19.64 -4.10
N PRO A 150 -10.87 18.98 -5.24
CA PRO A 150 -11.03 19.65 -6.53
C PRO A 150 -12.15 20.72 -6.55
N GLY A 151 -13.21 20.53 -5.75
CA GLY A 151 -14.33 21.46 -5.61
C GLY A 151 -14.09 22.67 -4.69
N TRP A 152 -12.90 22.80 -4.09
CA TRP A 152 -12.59 23.95 -3.26
C TRP A 152 -12.30 25.20 -4.13
N GLU A 153 -13.01 26.31 -3.91
CA GLU A 153 -12.99 27.52 -4.74
C GLU A 153 -12.35 28.74 -4.03
N GLY A 154 -11.68 28.55 -2.89
CA GLY A 154 -11.03 29.64 -2.15
C GLY A 154 -9.77 30.18 -2.84
N GLU A 155 -9.27 31.31 -2.35
CA GLU A 155 -8.01 31.92 -2.79
C GLU A 155 -6.83 31.40 -1.97
N LEU A 156 -5.69 31.18 -2.64
CA LEU A 156 -4.44 30.79 -2.00
C LEU A 156 -3.50 32.00 -1.88
N PRO A 157 -2.69 32.07 -0.81
CA PRO A 157 -1.63 33.06 -0.69
C PRO A 157 -0.58 32.94 -1.81
N ASP A 158 0.09 34.04 -2.12
CA ASP A 158 1.19 34.05 -3.07
C ASP A 158 2.28 33.04 -2.67
N GLY A 159 2.76 32.28 -3.65
CA GLY A 159 3.81 31.29 -3.46
C GLY A 159 3.33 29.93 -2.93
N VAL A 160 2.04 29.75 -2.69
CA VAL A 160 1.45 28.44 -2.34
C VAL A 160 0.99 27.73 -3.60
N THR A 161 1.47 26.51 -3.81
CA THR A 161 1.08 25.64 -4.93
C THR A 161 -0.14 24.79 -4.56
N ARG A 162 -1.19 24.82 -5.38
CA ARG A 162 -2.37 23.97 -5.19
C ARG A 162 -2.07 22.52 -5.64
N VAL A 163 -2.49 21.58 -4.83
CA VAL A 163 -2.44 20.12 -5.11
C VAL A 163 -3.83 19.57 -4.88
N ASP A 164 -4.52 19.27 -5.99
CA ASP A 164 -5.84 18.63 -5.91
C ASP A 164 -5.71 17.13 -5.63
N VAL A 165 -6.46 16.66 -4.64
CA VAL A 165 -6.48 15.24 -4.25
C VAL A 165 -7.92 14.72 -4.16
N PRO A 166 -8.17 13.43 -4.49
CA PRO A 166 -9.52 12.94 -4.78
C PRO A 166 -10.39 12.68 -3.53
N THR A 167 -9.79 12.59 -2.34
CA THR A 167 -10.52 12.21 -1.13
C THR A 167 -10.25 13.16 0.03
N ALA A 168 -11.21 13.31 0.94
CA ALA A 168 -11.07 14.16 2.12
C ALA A 168 -10.10 13.58 3.14
N THR A 169 -9.99 12.25 3.23
CA THR A 169 -8.98 11.57 4.03
C THR A 169 -7.74 11.31 3.19
N MET A 170 -6.58 11.79 3.63
CA MET A 170 -5.29 11.56 2.98
C MET A 170 -4.27 11.01 3.97
N TRP A 171 -3.34 10.20 3.48
CA TRP A 171 -2.18 9.77 4.25
C TRP A 171 -0.90 10.35 3.62
N SER A 172 -0.23 11.21 4.35
CA SER A 172 1.07 11.77 3.96
C SER A 172 2.20 10.92 4.53
N ILE A 173 3.08 10.43 3.65
CA ILE A 173 4.29 9.70 4.03
C ILE A 173 5.50 10.45 3.44
N THR A 174 6.23 11.15 4.29
CA THR A 174 7.49 11.79 3.90
C THR A 174 8.64 10.83 4.21
N ARG A 175 9.52 10.64 3.23
CA ARG A 175 10.73 9.81 3.34
C ARG A 175 11.95 10.71 3.13
N THR A 176 12.80 10.81 4.16
CA THR A 176 14.05 11.58 4.10
C THR A 176 15.23 10.61 4.22
N VAL A 177 16.11 10.58 3.21
CA VAL A 177 17.28 9.67 3.21
C VAL A 177 18.27 10.05 4.31
N LEU A 178 18.85 9.03 4.93
CA LEU A 178 19.81 9.11 6.02
C LEU A 178 21.16 8.49 5.63
N SER A 179 22.25 9.14 5.95
CA SER A 179 23.63 8.66 5.72
C SER A 179 24.26 8.14 7.02
N GLY A 180 23.70 7.07 7.56
CA GLY A 180 24.13 6.47 8.83
C GLY A 180 23.56 7.18 10.06
N ASN A 181 23.72 6.57 11.22
CA ASN A 181 23.12 7.04 12.48
C ASN A 181 23.64 8.41 12.93
N GLU A 182 24.87 8.76 12.57
CA GLU A 182 25.47 10.07 12.91
C GLU A 182 24.81 11.24 12.17
N ASP A 183 24.16 10.98 11.04
CA ASP A 183 23.42 11.98 10.24
C ASP A 183 21.99 12.23 10.77
N LEU A 184 21.52 11.46 11.73
CA LEU A 184 20.15 11.57 12.27
C LEU A 184 19.81 12.99 12.78
N PRO A 185 20.68 13.73 13.48
CA PRO A 185 20.40 15.10 13.88
C PRO A 185 20.10 16.02 12.69
N ASN A 186 20.77 15.85 11.54
CA ASN A 186 20.52 16.66 10.34
C ASN A 186 19.15 16.36 9.75
N VAL A 187 18.73 15.09 9.73
CA VAL A 187 17.37 14.70 9.28
C VAL A 187 16.32 15.24 10.25
N CYS A 188 16.55 15.15 11.56
CA CYS A 188 15.66 15.75 12.55
C CYS A 188 15.49 17.27 12.37
N ALA A 189 16.56 17.98 12.03
CA ALA A 189 16.49 19.41 11.74
C ALA A 189 15.67 19.75 10.48
N ILE A 190 15.63 18.84 9.47
CA ILE A 190 14.73 18.99 8.32
C ILE A 190 13.28 18.75 8.77
N GLN A 191 13.03 17.71 9.57
CA GLN A 191 11.69 17.41 10.09
C GLN A 191 11.11 18.58 10.92
N GLU A 192 11.92 19.26 11.71
CA GLU A 192 11.53 20.41 12.53
C GLU A 192 11.13 21.64 11.69
N GLN A 193 11.59 21.73 10.45
CA GLN A 193 11.21 22.78 9.51
C GLN A 193 9.94 22.47 8.71
N MET A 194 9.49 21.21 8.70
CA MET A 194 8.24 20.82 8.06
C MET A 194 7.07 21.43 8.83
N GLN A 195 6.08 21.98 8.10
CA GLN A 195 4.86 22.49 8.70
C GLN A 195 3.64 21.85 8.08
N LEU A 196 2.62 21.65 8.89
CA LEU A 196 1.31 21.16 8.48
C LEU A 196 0.24 21.90 9.27
N LEU A 197 -0.49 22.80 8.59
CA LEU A 197 -1.51 23.64 9.22
C LEU A 197 -2.71 23.84 8.29
N PRO A 198 -3.91 24.12 8.85
CA PRO A 198 -5.04 24.58 8.07
C PRO A 198 -4.70 25.87 7.31
N LEU A 199 -5.29 26.06 6.11
CA LEU A 199 -5.08 27.27 5.31
C LEU A 199 -5.41 28.54 6.11
N SER A 200 -6.49 28.52 6.89
CA SER A 200 -6.89 29.65 7.74
C SER A 200 -5.81 30.05 8.75
N ALA A 201 -5.15 29.07 9.38
CA ALA A 201 -4.04 29.31 10.31
C ALA A 201 -2.78 29.82 9.57
N TYR A 202 -2.48 29.26 8.41
CA TYR A 202 -1.35 29.70 7.58
C TYR A 202 -1.48 31.17 7.17
N VAL A 203 -2.68 31.61 6.72
CA VAL A 203 -2.97 32.99 6.32
C VAL A 203 -2.90 33.96 7.51
N GLN A 204 -3.40 33.55 8.68
CA GLN A 204 -3.35 34.39 9.87
C GLN A 204 -1.91 34.64 10.35
N GLY A 205 -1.03 33.69 10.09
CA GLY A 205 0.33 33.72 10.63
C GLY A 205 0.37 33.53 12.16
N GLY A 206 1.59 33.44 12.71
CA GLY A 206 1.78 33.26 14.15
C GLY A 206 1.82 31.78 14.58
N GLU A 207 1.69 31.52 15.86
CA GLU A 207 1.71 30.18 16.41
C GLU A 207 0.34 29.51 16.22
N TYR A 208 0.34 28.33 15.58
CA TYR A 208 -0.82 27.46 15.49
C TYR A 208 -0.78 26.40 16.58
N ALA A 209 -1.80 26.42 17.45
CA ALA A 209 -1.98 25.39 18.45
C ALA A 209 -2.83 24.24 17.85
N ALA A 210 -2.18 23.17 17.42
CA ALA A 210 -2.88 22.01 16.89
C ALA A 210 -3.77 21.36 17.97
N PRO A 211 -4.96 20.83 17.60
CA PRO A 211 -5.84 20.15 18.54
C PRO A 211 -5.16 18.96 19.19
N GLN A 212 -5.39 18.77 20.48
CA GLN A 212 -4.92 17.57 21.16
C GLN A 212 -5.74 16.36 20.73
N GLY A 213 -5.06 15.23 20.56
CA GLY A 213 -5.71 13.95 20.33
C GLY A 213 -6.34 13.36 21.60
N ALA A 214 -7.02 12.25 21.43
CA ALA A 214 -7.55 11.45 22.51
C ALA A 214 -7.23 9.97 22.30
N TYR A 215 -6.78 9.30 23.33
CA TYR A 215 -6.61 7.85 23.31
C TYR A 215 -7.91 7.15 23.71
N LYS A 216 -8.25 6.07 22.97
CA LYS A 216 -9.36 5.18 23.25
C LYS A 216 -8.89 3.74 23.14
N GLU A 217 -9.13 2.93 24.15
CA GLU A 217 -8.67 1.53 24.19
C GLU A 217 -9.27 0.70 23.04
N GLU A 218 -10.52 0.93 22.68
CA GLU A 218 -11.20 0.24 21.58
C GLU A 218 -10.58 0.51 20.20
N ASN A 219 -9.74 1.55 20.05
CA ASN A 219 -9.02 1.92 18.85
C ASN A 219 -7.55 1.43 18.85
N ASP A 220 -7.15 0.68 19.87
CA ASP A 220 -5.80 0.09 19.95
C ASP A 220 -5.82 -1.37 19.49
N PHE A 221 -5.74 -1.57 18.19
CA PHE A 221 -5.84 -2.87 17.52
C PHE A 221 -4.86 -2.99 16.35
N VAL A 222 -4.60 -4.21 15.90
CA VAL A 222 -3.88 -4.46 14.65
C VAL A 222 -4.85 -4.27 13.49
N PRO A 223 -4.67 -3.28 12.59
CA PRO A 223 -5.67 -2.90 11.58
C PRO A 223 -6.15 -4.06 10.70
N VAL A 224 -5.23 -4.84 10.15
CA VAL A 224 -5.59 -5.99 9.29
C VAL A 224 -6.42 -7.03 10.05
N ASN A 225 -6.09 -7.31 11.31
CA ASN A 225 -6.85 -8.26 12.13
C ASN A 225 -8.25 -7.72 12.43
N LYS A 226 -8.36 -6.42 12.72
CA LYS A 226 -9.65 -5.76 12.91
C LYS A 226 -10.54 -5.92 11.70
N VAL A 227 -10.04 -5.61 10.51
CA VAL A 227 -10.82 -5.69 9.26
C VAL A 227 -11.20 -7.14 8.94
N LEU A 228 -10.27 -8.09 9.07
CA LEU A 228 -10.54 -9.51 8.83
C LEU A 228 -11.49 -10.16 9.86
N SER A 229 -11.72 -9.52 11.02
CA SER A 229 -12.66 -9.98 12.04
C SER A 229 -14.06 -9.38 11.92
N MET A 230 -14.27 -8.43 10.99
CA MET A 230 -15.59 -7.80 10.80
C MET A 230 -16.60 -8.80 10.24
N THR A 231 -17.83 -8.69 10.71
CA THR A 231 -18.98 -9.34 10.06
C THR A 231 -19.28 -8.68 8.71
N PRO A 232 -20.04 -9.33 7.80
CA PRO A 232 -20.44 -8.70 6.53
C PRO A 232 -21.11 -7.32 6.72
N ALA A 233 -22.01 -7.21 7.69
CA ALA A 233 -22.73 -5.97 7.97
C ALA A 233 -21.78 -4.86 8.50
N GLU A 234 -20.89 -5.20 9.41
CA GLU A 234 -19.88 -4.25 9.90
C GLU A 234 -18.97 -3.76 8.78
N PHE A 235 -18.44 -4.67 7.97
CA PHE A 235 -17.52 -4.34 6.88
C PHE A 235 -18.20 -3.44 5.83
N PHE A 236 -19.33 -3.87 5.27
CA PHE A 236 -19.97 -3.13 4.18
C PHE A 236 -20.62 -1.84 4.63
N ASN A 237 -21.16 -1.75 5.86
CA ASN A 237 -21.69 -0.49 6.35
C ASN A 237 -20.56 0.51 6.68
N THR A 238 -19.41 0.04 7.16
CA THR A 238 -18.20 0.87 7.27
C THR A 238 -17.76 1.37 5.88
N ALA A 239 -17.64 0.48 4.89
CA ALA A 239 -17.29 0.84 3.52
C ALA A 239 -18.26 1.87 2.93
N ASN A 240 -19.57 1.66 3.07
CA ASN A 240 -20.60 2.56 2.57
C ASN A 240 -20.52 3.97 3.19
N ALA A 241 -20.23 4.05 4.48
CA ALA A 241 -20.03 5.32 5.18
C ALA A 241 -18.75 6.02 4.71
N LEU A 242 -17.66 5.27 4.55
CA LEU A 242 -16.39 5.80 4.06
C LEU A 242 -16.47 6.31 2.61
N MET A 243 -17.20 5.61 1.72
CA MET A 243 -17.44 6.02 0.34
C MET A 243 -18.21 7.35 0.25
N GLN A 244 -18.97 7.71 1.27
CA GLN A 244 -19.72 8.98 1.28
C GLN A 244 -18.80 10.20 1.46
N VAL A 245 -17.73 10.05 2.25
CA VAL A 245 -16.76 11.12 2.53
C VAL A 245 -15.49 11.02 1.67
N ASN A 246 -15.22 9.85 1.13
CA ASN A 246 -14.10 9.55 0.25
C ASN A 246 -14.64 8.89 -1.02
N PRO A 247 -15.19 9.68 -1.96
CA PRO A 247 -15.90 9.14 -3.12
C PRO A 247 -15.01 8.20 -3.94
N PRO A 248 -15.60 7.13 -4.50
CA PRO A 248 -14.96 6.32 -5.52
C PRO A 248 -14.55 7.14 -6.75
N ALA A 249 -13.59 6.62 -7.51
CA ALA A 249 -13.22 7.24 -8.80
C ALA A 249 -14.33 7.07 -9.85
N ASP A 250 -14.41 8.00 -10.80
CA ASP A 250 -15.39 7.92 -11.90
C ASP A 250 -15.26 6.62 -12.71
N ALA A 251 -14.03 6.09 -12.83
CA ALA A 251 -13.74 4.83 -13.51
C ALA A 251 -14.43 3.60 -12.87
N ASP A 252 -14.88 3.72 -11.61
CA ASP A 252 -15.51 2.62 -10.86
C ASP A 252 -17.02 2.52 -11.10
N GLU A 253 -17.62 3.41 -11.93
CA GLU A 253 -19.07 3.53 -12.10
C GLU A 253 -19.75 2.20 -12.46
N GLU A 254 -19.19 1.43 -13.40
CA GLU A 254 -19.78 0.16 -13.82
C GLU A 254 -19.74 -0.90 -12.69
N LEU A 255 -18.63 -0.95 -11.93
CA LEU A 255 -18.56 -1.82 -10.77
C LEU A 255 -19.58 -1.40 -9.70
N LEU A 256 -19.67 -0.10 -9.41
CA LEU A 256 -20.61 0.42 -8.41
C LEU A 256 -22.07 0.16 -8.76
N LYS A 257 -22.46 0.18 -10.04
CA LYS A 257 -23.78 -0.25 -10.50
C LYS A 257 -24.05 -1.71 -10.10
N LYS A 258 -23.08 -2.60 -10.33
CA LYS A 258 -23.18 -4.02 -9.93
C LYS A 258 -23.28 -4.16 -8.41
N LEU A 259 -22.40 -3.53 -7.65
CA LEU A 259 -22.36 -3.59 -6.19
C LEU A 259 -23.64 -2.99 -5.56
N SER A 260 -24.27 -2.04 -6.22
CA SER A 260 -25.53 -1.43 -5.82
C SER A 260 -26.67 -2.45 -5.65
N ALA A 261 -26.61 -3.57 -6.38
CA ALA A 261 -27.63 -4.65 -6.29
C ALA A 261 -27.62 -5.36 -4.93
N ILE A 262 -26.49 -5.31 -4.21
CA ILE A 262 -26.36 -5.85 -2.86
C ILE A 262 -26.27 -4.74 -1.79
N ASN A 263 -26.71 -3.52 -2.11
CA ASN A 263 -26.66 -2.34 -1.23
C ASN A 263 -25.24 -1.98 -0.75
N VAL A 264 -24.24 -2.12 -1.61
CA VAL A 264 -22.90 -1.58 -1.41
C VAL A 264 -22.71 -0.34 -2.28
N GLY A 265 -22.21 0.76 -1.68
CA GLY A 265 -22.03 2.07 -2.31
C GLY A 265 -22.25 3.21 -1.32
N ALA A 266 -21.86 4.42 -1.71
CA ALA A 266 -21.93 5.61 -0.87
C ALA A 266 -23.32 5.83 -0.23
N GLY A 267 -23.37 5.94 1.09
CA GLY A 267 -24.58 6.22 1.85
C GLY A 267 -25.62 5.10 1.88
N LYS A 268 -25.31 3.91 1.33
CA LYS A 268 -26.21 2.75 1.38
C LYS A 268 -26.14 2.04 2.73
N THR A 269 -27.12 1.19 2.98
CA THR A 269 -27.15 0.30 4.15
C THR A 269 -27.18 -1.15 3.67
N PHE A 270 -26.14 -1.90 3.99
CA PHE A 270 -26.04 -3.32 3.64
C PHE A 270 -26.94 -4.15 4.57
N ASP A 271 -27.74 -5.04 3.96
CA ASP A 271 -28.59 -5.96 4.69
C ASP A 271 -27.99 -7.38 4.59
N ALA A 272 -27.48 -7.89 5.72
CA ALA A 272 -26.92 -9.24 5.80
C ALA A 272 -27.94 -10.36 5.51
N ALA A 273 -29.25 -10.09 5.57
CA ALA A 273 -30.29 -11.06 5.21
C ALA A 273 -30.20 -11.48 3.73
N LEU A 274 -29.60 -10.65 2.86
CA LEU A 274 -29.35 -10.99 1.45
C LEU A 274 -28.43 -12.22 1.26
N LEU A 275 -27.59 -12.52 2.27
CA LEU A 275 -26.61 -13.60 2.20
C LEU A 275 -27.21 -15.00 2.37
N GLY A 276 -28.43 -15.10 2.90
CA GLY A 276 -29.13 -16.35 3.12
C GLY A 276 -28.61 -17.21 4.28
N GLU A 277 -29.02 -18.46 4.30
CA GLU A 277 -28.56 -19.42 5.33
C GLU A 277 -27.08 -19.79 5.14
N GLY A 278 -26.38 -20.07 6.26
CA GLY A 278 -24.95 -20.44 6.23
C GLY A 278 -24.01 -19.26 5.93
N ALA A 279 -24.51 -18.02 5.98
CA ALA A 279 -23.74 -16.82 5.65
C ALA A 279 -22.45 -16.66 6.46
N ALA A 280 -22.49 -16.96 7.75
CA ALA A 280 -21.33 -16.82 8.63
C ALA A 280 -20.18 -17.77 8.27
N GLU A 281 -20.50 -19.02 7.97
CA GLU A 281 -19.54 -20.04 7.52
C GLU A 281 -18.94 -19.67 6.17
N ARG A 282 -19.78 -19.26 5.22
CA ARG A 282 -19.32 -18.87 3.87
C ARG A 282 -18.45 -17.61 3.89
N TRP A 283 -18.82 -16.62 4.72
CA TRP A 283 -18.00 -15.44 4.95
C TRP A 283 -16.62 -15.79 5.52
N THR A 284 -16.59 -16.65 6.54
CA THR A 284 -15.34 -17.14 7.14
C THR A 284 -14.46 -17.85 6.11
N GLN A 285 -15.05 -18.74 5.28
CA GLN A 285 -14.32 -19.44 4.22
C GLN A 285 -13.76 -18.48 3.17
N MET A 286 -14.53 -17.48 2.76
CA MET A 286 -14.07 -16.42 1.83
C MET A 286 -12.85 -15.69 2.39
N LEU A 287 -12.90 -15.27 3.66
CA LEU A 287 -11.77 -14.57 4.30
C LEU A 287 -10.54 -15.45 4.47
N GLN A 288 -10.72 -16.75 4.79
CA GLN A 288 -9.61 -17.71 4.88
C GLN A 288 -8.91 -17.89 3.53
N GLY A 289 -9.66 -17.87 2.42
CA GLY A 289 -9.13 -17.96 1.06
C GLY A 289 -8.52 -16.68 0.52
N LEU A 290 -8.80 -15.52 1.15
CA LEU A 290 -8.49 -14.20 0.61
C LEU A 290 -7.01 -14.02 0.23
N ARG A 291 -6.07 -14.36 1.15
CA ARG A 291 -4.63 -14.22 0.88
C ARG A 291 -4.18 -15.01 -0.34
N ALA A 292 -4.66 -16.24 -0.49
CA ALA A 292 -4.30 -17.09 -1.63
C ALA A 292 -4.88 -16.54 -2.93
N THR A 293 -6.12 -16.06 -2.91
CA THR A 293 -6.79 -15.45 -4.06
C THR A 293 -6.04 -14.18 -4.50
N LEU A 294 -5.75 -13.27 -3.57
CA LEU A 294 -5.04 -12.03 -3.87
C LEU A 294 -3.62 -12.30 -4.38
N ALA A 295 -2.90 -13.25 -3.78
CA ALA A 295 -1.54 -13.60 -4.20
C ALA A 295 -1.51 -14.22 -5.60
N ALA A 296 -2.47 -15.10 -5.93
CA ALA A 296 -2.55 -15.73 -7.25
C ALA A 296 -2.83 -14.69 -8.35
N ASP A 297 -3.73 -13.75 -8.11
CA ASP A 297 -4.01 -12.69 -9.08
C ASP A 297 -2.89 -11.64 -9.14
N GLY A 298 -2.32 -11.27 -7.99
CA GLY A 298 -1.20 -10.34 -7.91
C GLY A 298 0.07 -10.82 -8.60
N ALA A 299 0.26 -12.13 -8.75
CA ALA A 299 1.43 -12.72 -9.41
C ALA A 299 1.63 -12.24 -10.86
N LYS A 300 0.56 -11.84 -11.56
CA LYS A 300 0.64 -11.29 -12.93
C LYS A 300 1.39 -9.96 -13.02
N TYR A 301 1.49 -9.22 -11.90
CA TYR A 301 2.21 -7.94 -11.83
C TYR A 301 3.66 -8.08 -11.39
N ALA A 302 4.07 -9.31 -11.02
CA ALA A 302 5.46 -9.59 -10.68
C ALA A 302 6.35 -9.47 -11.92
N GLN A 303 7.37 -8.64 -11.81
CA GLN A 303 8.40 -8.45 -12.84
C GLN A 303 9.68 -9.18 -12.40
N LYS A 304 10.32 -9.84 -13.37
CA LYS A 304 11.61 -10.51 -13.14
C LYS A 304 12.75 -9.60 -13.53
N LEU A 305 13.74 -9.52 -12.65
CA LEU A 305 14.99 -8.84 -12.85
C LEU A 305 16.12 -9.84 -12.49
N GLY A 306 16.47 -10.71 -13.46
CA GLY A 306 17.30 -11.89 -13.18
C GLY A 306 16.64 -12.83 -12.17
N GLN A 307 17.31 -13.10 -11.06
CA GLN A 307 16.78 -13.88 -9.93
C GLN A 307 15.93 -13.07 -8.95
N TRP A 308 15.82 -11.76 -9.18
CA TRP A 308 15.04 -10.86 -8.35
C TRP A 308 13.63 -10.70 -8.91
N ILE A 309 12.68 -10.45 -8.02
CA ILE A 309 11.28 -10.20 -8.37
C ILE A 309 10.83 -8.93 -7.68
N TYR A 310 10.18 -8.03 -8.42
CA TYR A 310 9.51 -6.86 -7.87
C TYR A 310 8.11 -6.72 -8.46
N TYR A 311 7.25 -5.94 -7.81
CA TYR A 311 5.92 -5.65 -8.31
C TYR A 311 5.95 -4.39 -9.18
N GLY A 312 5.49 -4.54 -10.44
CA GLY A 312 5.50 -3.49 -11.44
C GLY A 312 4.21 -2.67 -11.48
N LYS A 313 4.10 -1.84 -12.52
CA LYS A 313 2.86 -1.05 -12.76
C LYS A 313 1.63 -1.97 -12.78
N PRO A 314 0.50 -1.48 -12.28
CA PRO A 314 0.22 -0.12 -11.77
C PRO A 314 0.33 0.02 -10.24
N ILE A 315 1.36 -0.55 -9.59
CA ILE A 315 1.54 -0.39 -8.14
C ILE A 315 1.51 1.09 -7.74
N GLY A 316 0.76 1.41 -6.70
CA GLY A 316 0.63 2.77 -6.18
C GLY A 316 -0.30 3.70 -6.98
N ASP A 317 -0.70 3.33 -8.20
CA ASP A 317 -1.70 4.02 -9.05
C ASP A 317 -2.54 2.95 -9.77
N PHE A 318 -3.41 2.31 -9.00
CA PHE A 318 -4.00 1.03 -9.37
C PHE A 318 -5.11 1.13 -10.43
N GLY A 319 -5.73 2.31 -10.63
CA GLY A 319 -6.88 2.44 -11.51
C GLY A 319 -7.98 1.44 -11.14
N THR A 320 -8.41 0.63 -12.11
CA THR A 320 -9.44 -0.41 -11.93
C THR A 320 -8.87 -1.79 -11.57
N GLU A 321 -7.58 -1.91 -11.25
CA GLU A 321 -6.94 -3.18 -10.86
C GLU A 321 -7.21 -3.48 -9.37
N TYR A 322 -8.49 -3.66 -9.02
CA TYR A 322 -8.98 -3.75 -7.65
C TYR A 322 -8.34 -4.88 -6.84
N THR A 323 -8.13 -6.05 -7.45
CA THR A 323 -7.51 -7.19 -6.78
C THR A 323 -6.04 -6.91 -6.46
N TYR A 324 -5.33 -6.22 -7.38
CA TYR A 324 -3.95 -5.81 -7.14
C TYR A 324 -3.87 -4.76 -6.03
N ARG A 325 -4.76 -3.76 -6.04
CA ARG A 325 -4.87 -2.76 -4.98
C ARG A 325 -5.13 -3.42 -3.62
N ALA A 326 -6.06 -4.39 -3.55
CA ALA A 326 -6.34 -5.14 -2.33
C ALA A 326 -5.15 -6.00 -1.87
N MET A 327 -4.44 -6.65 -2.80
CA MET A 327 -3.24 -7.43 -2.49
C MET A 327 -2.16 -6.53 -1.89
N VAL A 328 -1.85 -5.40 -2.55
CA VAL A 328 -0.84 -4.46 -2.06
C VAL A 328 -1.26 -3.85 -0.72
N ALA A 329 -2.54 -3.50 -0.54
CA ALA A 329 -3.04 -3.03 0.75
C ALA A 329 -2.80 -4.05 1.86
N LEU A 330 -2.98 -5.35 1.58
CA LEU A 330 -2.79 -6.42 2.57
C LEU A 330 -1.33 -6.67 2.95
N VAL A 331 -0.38 -6.51 2.01
CA VAL A 331 1.03 -6.91 2.21
C VAL A 331 2.04 -5.77 2.18
N GLY A 332 1.65 -4.58 1.75
CA GLY A 332 2.55 -3.43 1.55
C GLY A 332 1.80 -2.10 1.44
N LEU A 333 0.83 -1.86 2.36
CA LEU A 333 0.04 -0.63 2.39
C LEU A 333 0.93 0.61 2.35
N GLY A 334 0.63 1.55 1.47
CA GLY A 334 1.45 2.76 1.25
C GLY A 334 2.63 2.56 0.29
N ALA A 335 2.57 1.54 -0.57
CA ALA A 335 3.57 1.31 -1.60
C ALA A 335 3.74 2.53 -2.52
N ASN A 336 4.99 2.82 -2.90
CA ASN A 336 5.30 3.84 -3.90
C ASN A 336 4.92 3.36 -5.30
N THR A 337 4.74 4.31 -6.21
CA THR A 337 4.77 4.02 -7.65
C THR A 337 6.18 3.62 -8.10
N VAL A 338 6.29 2.88 -9.20
CA VAL A 338 7.59 2.40 -9.71
C VAL A 338 8.55 3.53 -10.07
N ASP A 339 8.02 4.71 -10.41
CA ASP A 339 8.83 5.87 -10.78
C ASP A 339 9.51 6.50 -9.54
N VAL A 340 8.95 6.28 -8.34
CA VAL A 340 9.54 6.72 -7.07
C VAL A 340 10.46 5.67 -6.49
N ALA A 341 10.05 4.39 -6.48
CA ALA A 341 10.90 3.31 -5.98
C ALA A 341 10.45 1.94 -6.47
N ILE A 342 11.40 1.05 -6.69
CA ILE A 342 11.17 -0.38 -6.88
C ILE A 342 11.87 -1.18 -5.79
N TYR A 343 11.31 -2.37 -5.50
CA TYR A 343 11.73 -3.21 -4.38
C TYR A 343 12.01 -4.65 -4.81
N PRO A 344 13.05 -4.91 -5.63
CA PRO A 344 13.43 -6.26 -6.00
C PRO A 344 13.79 -7.13 -4.78
N LYS A 345 13.13 -8.29 -4.67
CA LYS A 345 13.37 -9.29 -3.62
C LYS A 345 13.91 -10.56 -4.24
N THR A 346 14.83 -11.23 -3.55
CA THR A 346 15.23 -12.59 -3.87
C THR A 346 15.40 -13.44 -2.62
N THR A 347 15.08 -14.72 -2.74
CA THR A 347 15.21 -15.76 -1.72
C THR A 347 16.14 -16.88 -2.15
N VAL A 348 16.76 -16.75 -3.37
CA VAL A 348 17.54 -17.82 -4.01
C VAL A 348 18.85 -17.29 -4.57
N ASP A 349 19.83 -18.19 -4.73
CA ASP A 349 21.06 -17.95 -5.44
C ASP A 349 20.92 -18.12 -6.98
N GLU A 350 22.02 -18.02 -7.73
CA GLU A 350 22.01 -18.16 -9.20
C GLU A 350 21.56 -19.53 -9.69
N THR A 351 21.64 -20.58 -8.85
CA THR A 351 21.20 -21.94 -9.18
C THR A 351 19.72 -22.17 -8.88
N GLY A 352 19.07 -21.23 -8.20
CA GLY A 352 17.71 -21.35 -7.70
C GLY A 352 17.60 -22.03 -6.33
N ALA A 353 18.73 -22.29 -5.66
CA ALA A 353 18.74 -22.82 -4.30
C ALA A 353 18.42 -21.72 -3.28
N ALA A 354 17.69 -22.08 -2.21
CA ALA A 354 17.32 -21.14 -1.17
C ALA A 354 18.54 -20.59 -0.43
N LEU A 355 18.53 -19.29 -0.14
CA LEU A 355 19.58 -18.64 0.65
C LEU A 355 19.50 -19.09 2.11
N THR A 356 20.63 -19.48 2.66
CA THR A 356 20.77 -19.92 4.05
C THR A 356 22.13 -19.50 4.62
N GLY A 357 22.17 -19.08 5.87
CA GLY A 357 23.42 -18.70 6.54
C GLY A 357 24.34 -19.87 6.92
N GLU A 358 23.95 -21.12 6.63
CA GLU A 358 24.87 -22.28 6.65
C GLU A 358 25.96 -22.18 5.58
N LYS A 359 25.71 -21.33 4.55
CA LYS A 359 26.56 -21.09 3.41
C LYS A 359 27.07 -19.66 3.41
N LYS A 360 28.11 -19.42 2.65
CA LYS A 360 28.67 -18.10 2.38
C LYS A 360 28.46 -17.77 0.91
N TYR A 361 28.07 -16.52 0.61
CA TYR A 361 27.79 -16.09 -0.73
C TYR A 361 28.52 -14.79 -1.07
N THR A 362 28.73 -14.57 -2.36
CA THR A 362 29.07 -13.30 -2.95
C THR A 362 27.87 -12.76 -3.73
N LEU A 363 27.38 -11.57 -3.38
CA LEU A 363 26.46 -10.80 -4.21
C LEU A 363 27.29 -9.88 -5.10
N HIS A 364 27.34 -10.22 -6.40
CA HIS A 364 28.19 -9.58 -7.38
C HIS A 364 27.43 -8.59 -8.27
N PHE A 365 27.88 -7.35 -8.30
CA PHE A 365 27.38 -6.28 -9.15
C PHE A 365 28.40 -5.99 -10.25
N GLU A 366 28.06 -6.31 -11.52
CA GLU A 366 28.82 -5.85 -12.68
C GLU A 366 28.79 -4.32 -12.80
N THR A 367 27.61 -3.74 -12.59
CA THR A 367 27.38 -2.30 -12.51
C THR A 367 26.37 -2.01 -11.40
N LEU A 368 26.48 -0.85 -10.76
CA LEU A 368 25.56 -0.43 -9.72
C LEU A 368 24.14 -0.18 -10.28
N PRO A 369 23.09 -0.27 -9.45
CA PRO A 369 21.71 -0.04 -9.87
C PRO A 369 21.54 1.34 -10.53
N PRO A 370 20.87 1.42 -11.70
CA PRO A 370 20.68 2.68 -12.39
C PRO A 370 19.62 3.54 -11.69
N THR A 371 20.01 4.75 -11.33
CA THR A 371 19.14 5.78 -10.74
C THR A 371 19.25 7.08 -11.51
N LEU A 372 18.17 7.87 -11.52
CA LEU A 372 18.21 9.25 -11.99
C LEU A 372 18.81 10.15 -10.91
N GLU A 373 18.97 11.46 -11.21
CA GLU A 373 19.51 12.44 -10.28
C GLU A 373 18.70 12.47 -8.96
N GLY A 374 19.40 12.46 -7.83
CA GLY A 374 18.79 12.40 -6.50
C GLY A 374 18.33 11.00 -6.07
N GLY A 375 18.40 10.01 -6.94
CA GLY A 375 18.10 8.62 -6.61
C GLY A 375 19.22 7.95 -5.84
N PHE A 376 18.91 6.82 -5.22
CA PHE A 376 19.84 5.99 -4.45
C PHE A 376 19.41 4.54 -4.42
N TRP A 377 20.31 3.66 -3.99
CA TRP A 377 20.01 2.24 -3.86
C TRP A 377 20.50 1.66 -2.54
N SER A 378 19.92 0.53 -2.15
CA SER A 378 20.40 -0.29 -1.02
C SER A 378 20.10 -1.76 -1.23
N VAL A 379 20.86 -2.62 -0.53
CA VAL A 379 20.55 -4.04 -0.32
C VAL A 379 20.47 -4.30 1.17
N THR A 380 19.33 -4.80 1.63
CA THR A 380 19.06 -5.14 3.03
C THR A 380 18.82 -6.63 3.17
N ALA A 381 19.39 -7.25 4.21
CA ALA A 381 19.14 -8.64 4.56
C ALA A 381 18.08 -8.76 5.66
N TYR A 382 17.15 -9.72 5.47
CA TYR A 382 16.10 -10.05 6.44
C TYR A 382 16.11 -11.55 6.74
N GLY A 383 15.77 -11.90 7.96
CA GLY A 383 15.56 -13.29 8.37
C GLY A 383 14.31 -13.92 7.71
N GLU A 384 14.11 -15.21 7.98
CA GLU A 384 12.91 -15.94 7.53
C GLU A 384 11.60 -15.32 8.08
N ASP A 385 11.69 -14.60 9.20
CA ASP A 385 10.59 -13.88 9.86
C ASP A 385 10.29 -12.49 9.26
N ASP A 386 10.95 -12.12 8.15
CA ASP A 386 10.87 -10.82 7.49
C ASP A 386 11.35 -9.63 8.35
N PHE A 387 12.16 -9.85 9.40
CA PHE A 387 12.75 -8.78 10.22
C PHE A 387 14.25 -8.66 10.05
N LEU A 388 14.80 -7.50 10.48
CA LEU A 388 16.23 -7.24 10.46
C LEU A 388 16.97 -8.25 11.34
N ILE A 389 18.14 -8.68 10.86
CA ILE A 389 18.96 -9.70 11.48
C ILE A 389 19.91 -9.03 12.49
N ASP A 390 19.78 -9.39 13.77
CA ASP A 390 20.68 -8.92 14.82
C ASP A 390 22.13 -9.33 14.51
N ASN A 391 23.07 -8.40 14.64
CA ASN A 391 24.48 -8.64 14.33
C ASN A 391 25.41 -7.70 15.09
N SER A 392 26.67 -8.13 15.27
CA SER A 392 27.64 -7.46 16.12
C SER A 392 28.12 -6.08 15.69
N ILE A 393 27.76 -5.62 14.48
CA ILE A 393 28.17 -4.33 13.91
C ILE A 393 26.97 -3.44 13.54
N ASP A 394 25.77 -3.82 13.94
CA ASP A 394 24.51 -3.11 13.64
C ASP A 394 24.35 -2.73 12.15
N ARG A 395 24.89 -3.58 11.27
CA ARG A 395 24.80 -3.38 9.82
C ARG A 395 23.66 -4.22 9.24
N TYR A 396 22.63 -3.56 8.76
CA TYR A 396 21.45 -4.20 8.19
C TYR A 396 21.37 -4.06 6.66
N CYS A 397 22.09 -3.09 6.10
CA CYS A 397 22.17 -2.87 4.66
C CYS A 397 23.57 -2.43 4.20
N ILE A 398 23.81 -2.57 2.90
CA ILE A 398 24.84 -1.86 2.15
C ILE A 398 24.14 -1.04 1.08
N ASN A 399 24.54 0.23 0.92
CA ASN A 399 23.92 1.18 0.03
C ASN A 399 24.98 2.10 -0.61
N ASP A 400 24.56 2.97 -1.53
CA ASP A 400 25.43 3.93 -2.23
C ASP A 400 26.12 4.96 -1.32
N ARG A 401 25.70 5.08 -0.06
CA ARG A 401 26.28 5.94 0.98
C ARG A 401 27.20 5.19 1.93
N SER A 402 27.32 3.87 1.75
CA SER A 402 28.21 3.02 2.54
C SER A 402 29.66 3.14 2.06
N ASP A 403 30.60 3.01 3.00
CA ASP A 403 32.06 2.94 2.74
C ASP A 403 32.44 1.57 2.18
N PHE A 404 31.92 1.19 1.00
CA PHE A 404 32.28 -0.06 0.36
C PHE A 404 33.49 0.07 -0.56
N LYS A 405 34.18 -1.03 -0.81
CA LYS A 405 35.32 -1.11 -1.73
C LYS A 405 34.90 -1.75 -3.05
N LEU A 406 35.17 -1.03 -4.14
CA LEU A 406 35.07 -1.62 -5.48
C LEU A 406 36.26 -2.54 -5.77
N ASN A 407 36.03 -3.52 -6.61
CA ASN A 407 37.08 -4.33 -7.21
C ASN A 407 37.93 -3.48 -8.19
N ALA A 408 39.11 -4.00 -8.58
CA ALA A 408 40.04 -3.27 -9.47
C ALA A 408 39.44 -2.98 -10.86
N ASP A 409 38.46 -3.73 -11.28
CA ASP A 409 37.71 -3.57 -12.54
C ASP A 409 36.47 -2.68 -12.43
N GLY A 410 36.18 -2.17 -11.21
CA GLY A 410 35.04 -1.32 -10.95
C GLY A 410 33.76 -2.04 -10.56
N THR A 411 33.76 -3.36 -10.50
CA THR A 411 32.65 -4.19 -10.00
C THR A 411 32.54 -4.11 -8.47
N LEU A 412 31.42 -4.53 -7.89
CA LEU A 412 31.21 -4.59 -6.44
C LEU A 412 30.85 -6.02 -6.01
N ASP A 413 31.61 -6.55 -5.05
CA ASP A 413 31.28 -7.77 -4.34
C ASP A 413 30.83 -7.48 -2.91
N ILE A 414 29.65 -7.93 -2.55
CA ILE A 414 29.13 -7.91 -1.18
C ILE A 414 29.15 -9.34 -0.65
N ILE A 415 29.80 -9.54 0.50
CA ILE A 415 29.91 -10.84 1.17
C ILE A 415 28.68 -11.03 2.07
N LEU A 416 27.95 -12.11 1.85
CA LEU A 416 26.80 -12.52 2.65
C LEU A 416 27.21 -13.73 3.49
N SER A 417 27.34 -13.56 4.78
CA SER A 417 27.69 -14.63 5.71
C SER A 417 27.29 -14.28 7.14
N LYS A 418 27.01 -15.30 7.97
CA LYS A 418 26.77 -15.09 9.41
C LYS A 418 28.04 -14.73 10.16
N ASP A 419 29.17 -15.35 9.77
CA ASP A 419 30.46 -15.12 10.38
C ASP A 419 31.20 -13.99 9.65
N ALA A 420 31.79 -13.08 10.41
CA ALA A 420 32.52 -11.95 9.86
C ALA A 420 33.75 -12.44 9.08
N PRO A 421 33.96 -11.98 7.82
CA PRO A 421 35.20 -12.20 7.09
C PRO A 421 36.33 -11.35 7.68
N GLU A 422 37.57 -11.58 7.23
CA GLU A 422 38.75 -10.79 7.65
C GLU A 422 38.57 -9.30 7.26
N ASP A 423 38.10 -9.02 6.04
CA ASP A 423 37.70 -7.66 5.61
C ASP A 423 36.20 -7.51 5.68
N THR A 424 35.71 -6.67 6.60
CA THR A 424 34.30 -6.41 6.83
C THR A 424 33.77 -5.22 6.02
N SER A 425 34.56 -4.60 5.16
CA SER A 425 34.13 -3.40 4.40
C SER A 425 32.86 -3.65 3.59
N ASN A 426 32.83 -4.77 2.85
CA ASN A 426 31.70 -5.19 2.03
C ASN A 426 30.90 -6.35 2.64
N TRP A 427 30.97 -6.55 3.95
CA TRP A 427 30.24 -7.65 4.60
C TRP A 427 28.82 -7.19 5.00
N LEU A 428 27.83 -7.91 4.53
CA LEU A 428 26.43 -7.80 4.98
C LEU A 428 26.10 -9.06 5.80
N PRO A 429 25.96 -8.95 7.13
CA PRO A 429 25.62 -10.07 8.00
C PRO A 429 24.27 -10.69 7.65
N VAL A 430 24.18 -12.02 7.71
CA VAL A 430 22.95 -12.78 7.52
C VAL A 430 22.66 -13.69 8.72
N SER A 431 21.41 -14.20 8.83
CA SER A 431 21.03 -15.16 9.89
C SER A 431 21.70 -16.51 9.67
N ASP A 432 21.74 -17.38 10.70
CA ASP A 432 22.17 -18.77 10.57
C ASP A 432 21.14 -19.67 9.89
N GLY A 433 19.88 -19.24 9.81
CA GLY A 433 18.80 -19.91 9.09
C GLY A 433 18.63 -19.39 7.68
N LYS A 434 17.44 -19.58 7.12
CA LYS A 434 17.08 -18.98 5.86
C LYS A 434 17.01 -17.44 5.97
N PHE A 435 17.38 -16.79 4.89
CA PHE A 435 17.28 -15.34 4.78
C PHE A 435 16.86 -14.93 3.38
N HIS A 436 16.54 -13.67 3.20
CA HIS A 436 16.28 -13.10 1.91
C HIS A 436 16.82 -11.68 1.81
N LEU A 437 16.94 -11.20 0.58
CA LEU A 437 17.42 -9.86 0.31
C LEU A 437 16.31 -9.01 -0.33
N PHE A 438 16.23 -7.77 0.12
CA PHE A 438 15.55 -6.70 -0.59
C PHE A 438 16.59 -5.72 -1.14
N MET A 439 16.54 -5.50 -2.43
CA MET A 439 17.19 -4.36 -3.06
C MET A 439 16.15 -3.25 -3.17
N ARG A 440 16.50 -2.02 -2.80
CA ARG A 440 15.67 -0.85 -2.98
C ARG A 440 16.36 0.07 -3.96
N ILE A 441 15.64 0.50 -5.01
CA ILE A 441 16.14 1.47 -5.98
C ILE A 441 15.15 2.62 -5.98
N TYR A 442 15.56 3.75 -5.46
CA TYR A 442 14.78 4.99 -5.41
C TYR A 442 15.10 5.86 -6.61
N VAL A 443 14.08 6.48 -7.18
CA VAL A 443 14.16 7.26 -8.45
C VAL A 443 14.88 6.45 -9.52
N PRO A 444 14.40 5.21 -9.79
CA PRO A 444 15.08 4.31 -10.74
C PRO A 444 15.04 4.89 -12.16
N ASP A 445 16.14 4.74 -12.88
CA ASP A 445 16.12 4.91 -14.34
C ASP A 445 15.49 3.68 -14.98
N MET A 446 14.16 3.74 -15.16
CA MET A 446 13.38 2.61 -15.69
C MET A 446 13.81 2.22 -17.11
N THR A 447 14.37 3.16 -17.91
CA THR A 447 14.88 2.86 -19.26
C THR A 447 16.20 2.10 -19.20
N ALA A 448 17.10 2.51 -18.31
CA ALA A 448 18.37 1.84 -18.11
C ALA A 448 18.19 0.45 -17.46
N LEU A 449 17.19 0.27 -16.62
CA LEU A 449 16.85 -1.02 -15.99
C LEU A 449 16.52 -2.12 -17.00
N ASP A 450 15.96 -1.80 -18.16
CA ASP A 450 15.64 -2.78 -19.21
C ASP A 450 16.88 -3.53 -19.73
N SER A 451 18.04 -2.89 -19.69
CA SER A 451 19.32 -3.47 -20.14
C SER A 451 20.30 -3.74 -19.01
N TRP A 452 19.99 -3.31 -17.80
CA TRP A 452 20.86 -3.50 -16.64
C TRP A 452 20.92 -4.97 -16.21
N GLN A 453 22.14 -5.42 -15.92
CA GLN A 453 22.37 -6.76 -15.37
C GLN A 453 22.24 -6.71 -13.85
N PRO A 454 21.18 -7.29 -13.27
CA PRO A 454 21.01 -7.30 -11.83
C PRO A 454 22.10 -8.13 -11.15
N PRO A 455 22.43 -7.82 -9.90
CA PRO A 455 23.49 -8.55 -9.18
C PRO A 455 23.14 -10.01 -8.99
N VAL A 456 24.16 -10.85 -9.10
CA VAL A 456 24.06 -12.31 -9.02
C VAL A 456 24.59 -12.79 -7.67
N ILE A 457 23.89 -13.72 -7.02
CA ILE A 457 24.30 -14.34 -5.75
C ILE A 457 24.91 -15.69 -6.05
N ARG A 458 26.20 -15.84 -5.70
CA ARG A 458 26.98 -17.06 -5.90
C ARG A 458 27.43 -17.63 -4.58
N GLU A 459 27.24 -18.94 -4.40
CA GLU A 459 27.83 -19.68 -3.27
C GLU A 459 29.36 -19.69 -3.42
N GLN A 460 30.09 -19.47 -2.31
CA GLN A 460 31.56 -19.49 -2.26
C GLN A 460 32.14 -20.89 -1.95
#